data_21e6ad55936a5764c1cb33096d36d669
#
_entry.id   21e6ad55936a5764c1cb33096d36d669
#
_cell.length_a   1.000
_cell.length_b   1.000
_cell.length_c   1.000
_cell.angle_alpha   90.00
_cell.angle_beta   90.00
_cell.angle_gamma   90.00
#
_symmetry.space_group_name_H-M   'P 1'
#
loop_
_entity.id
_entity.type
_entity.pdbx_description
1 polymer ?
#
loop_
_entity_poly.entity_id
_entity_poly.type
_entity_poly.pdbx_seq_one_letter_code
_entity_poly.pdbx_strand_id
1 'polypeptide(L)'
;MVPFQPWAEKVYQQRRETFGKDDPEGHCLPPGVPRTETTPYPFRIVQTPDRLFIIYEGGAHVWREVFLDGRAHDKDVEQTWLGDSVGRWEGDTLVIDIIGFNDKSWLDAAGHPHTDALHVVQRYRRIDLGHMEIQHTIDDPKAYMKPWTVTTRPVLLKGELMEYICQENNKDIQHLVGK
;
A
#
# COMPACT_ATOMS: atom_id res chain seq x y z
N MET A 1 -16.26 -4.72 10.01
CA MET A 1 -17.01 -4.42 8.76
C MET A 1 -16.48 -3.12 8.22
N VAL A 2 -16.10 -3.07 6.93
CA VAL A 2 -15.57 -1.87 6.28
C VAL A 2 -16.71 -0.85 6.10
N PRO A 3 -16.54 0.41 6.51
CA PRO A 3 -17.62 1.40 6.53
C PRO A 3 -17.74 2.15 5.19
N PHE A 4 -18.10 1.47 4.13
CA PHE A 4 -18.19 2.03 2.78
C PHE A 4 -19.19 3.18 2.64
N GLN A 5 -18.86 4.15 1.79
CA GLN A 5 -19.85 4.97 1.12
C GLN A 5 -20.62 4.12 0.06
N PRO A 6 -21.89 4.42 -0.27
CA PRO A 6 -22.69 3.58 -1.16
C PRO A 6 -22.06 3.31 -2.54
N TRP A 7 -21.39 4.29 -3.13
CA TRP A 7 -20.72 4.11 -4.42
C TRP A 7 -19.49 3.19 -4.29
N ALA A 8 -18.73 3.33 -3.22
CA ALA A 8 -17.52 2.55 -2.99
C ALA A 8 -17.84 1.07 -2.74
N GLU A 9 -18.93 0.80 -2.01
CA GLU A 9 -19.44 -0.57 -1.84
C GLU A 9 -19.84 -1.18 -3.18
N LYS A 10 -20.55 -0.43 -4.02
CA LYS A 10 -20.94 -0.89 -5.35
C LYS A 10 -19.73 -1.23 -6.23
N VAL A 11 -18.70 -0.37 -6.23
CA VAL A 11 -17.45 -0.63 -6.97
C VAL A 11 -16.73 -1.87 -6.41
N TYR A 12 -16.65 -2.01 -5.09
CA TYR A 12 -16.07 -3.19 -4.46
C TYR A 12 -16.80 -4.48 -4.89
N GLN A 13 -18.11 -4.50 -4.85
CA GLN A 13 -18.91 -5.66 -5.29
C GLN A 13 -18.67 -5.98 -6.77
N GLN A 14 -18.69 -4.98 -7.64
CA GLN A 14 -18.41 -5.15 -9.07
C GLN A 14 -17.01 -5.76 -9.32
N ARG A 15 -15.99 -5.28 -8.63
CA ARG A 15 -14.62 -5.83 -8.74
C ARG A 15 -14.56 -7.29 -8.29
N ARG A 16 -15.33 -7.65 -7.26
CA ARG A 16 -15.46 -9.03 -6.78
C ARG A 16 -16.17 -9.93 -7.80
N GLU A 17 -17.27 -9.47 -8.39
CA GLU A 17 -18.03 -10.21 -9.40
C GLU A 17 -17.23 -10.44 -10.69
N THR A 18 -16.34 -9.51 -11.05
CA THR A 18 -15.47 -9.62 -12.23
C THR A 18 -14.12 -10.30 -11.91
N PHE A 19 -13.97 -10.90 -10.73
CA PHE A 19 -12.73 -11.56 -10.30
C PHE A 19 -11.49 -10.69 -10.42
N GLY A 20 -11.64 -9.38 -10.24
CA GLY A 20 -10.51 -8.44 -10.25
C GLY A 20 -9.86 -8.25 -11.63
N LYS A 21 -10.58 -8.47 -12.75
CA LYS A 21 -10.01 -8.37 -14.10
C LYS A 21 -9.33 -7.03 -14.41
N ASP A 22 -9.81 -5.96 -13.79
CA ASP A 22 -9.29 -4.59 -13.98
C ASP A 22 -8.29 -4.20 -12.87
N ASP A 23 -7.77 -5.18 -12.13
CA ASP A 23 -6.78 -4.95 -11.08
C ASP A 23 -5.49 -4.38 -11.67
N PRO A 24 -5.07 -3.15 -11.26
CA PRO A 24 -3.84 -2.54 -11.76
C PRO A 24 -2.60 -3.42 -11.60
N GLU A 25 -2.48 -4.14 -10.50
CA GLU A 25 -1.33 -5.02 -10.24
C GLU A 25 -1.29 -6.19 -11.23
N GLY A 26 -2.45 -6.73 -11.62
CA GLY A 26 -2.54 -7.74 -12.69
C GLY A 26 -2.05 -7.23 -14.06
N HIS A 27 -2.08 -5.93 -14.26
CA HIS A 27 -1.56 -5.24 -15.44
C HIS A 27 -0.15 -4.65 -15.24
N CYS A 28 0.59 -5.13 -14.23
CA CYS A 28 1.94 -4.68 -13.90
C CYS A 28 2.04 -3.18 -13.56
N LEU A 29 0.99 -2.59 -13.07
CA LEU A 29 0.99 -1.24 -12.51
C LEU A 29 1.27 -1.28 -11.00
N PRO A 30 1.75 -0.19 -10.39
CA PRO A 30 2.05 -0.15 -8.97
C PRO A 30 0.82 -0.47 -8.12
N PRO A 31 0.94 -1.32 -7.09
CA PRO A 31 -0.21 -1.72 -6.26
C PRO A 31 -0.70 -0.61 -5.33
N GLY A 32 0.14 0.39 -5.03
CA GLY A 32 -0.18 1.44 -4.07
C GLY A 32 0.01 1.03 -2.60
N VAL A 33 -0.30 1.96 -1.70
CA VAL A 33 -0.26 1.77 -0.24
C VAL A 33 -1.70 1.75 0.27
N PRO A 34 -2.08 0.82 1.18
CA PRO A 34 -1.23 -0.12 1.94
C PRO A 34 -0.97 -1.46 1.24
N ARG A 35 -1.42 -1.66 0.03
CA ARG A 35 -1.39 -2.96 -0.65
C ARG A 35 0.02 -3.54 -0.77
N THR A 36 1.05 -2.73 -0.98
CA THR A 36 2.46 -3.17 -1.00
C THR A 36 2.88 -3.96 0.23
N GLU A 37 2.30 -3.68 1.41
CA GLU A 37 2.61 -4.39 2.66
C GLU A 37 1.56 -5.44 3.04
N THR A 38 0.52 -5.59 2.23
CA THR A 38 -0.52 -6.60 2.45
C THR A 38 -0.45 -7.76 1.46
N THR A 39 0.39 -7.65 0.42
CA THR A 39 0.70 -8.73 -0.52
C THR A 39 1.73 -9.69 0.08
N PRO A 40 1.77 -10.96 -0.38
CA PRO A 40 2.69 -11.96 0.16
C PRO A 40 4.13 -11.84 -0.38
N TYR A 41 4.52 -10.67 -0.88
CA TYR A 41 5.88 -10.45 -1.38
C TYR A 41 6.80 -9.90 -0.29
N PRO A 42 8.07 -10.32 -0.28
CA PRO A 42 9.07 -9.77 0.61
C PRO A 42 9.32 -8.28 0.37
N PHE A 43 9.72 -7.60 1.44
CA PHE A 43 10.24 -6.25 1.35
C PHE A 43 11.45 -6.06 2.27
N ARG A 44 12.28 -5.08 1.96
CA ARG A 44 13.45 -4.70 2.77
C ARG A 44 13.33 -3.25 3.19
N ILE A 45 13.62 -2.99 4.45
CA ILE A 45 13.70 -1.63 5.00
C ILE A 45 15.16 -1.26 5.13
N VAL A 46 15.55 -0.12 4.55
CA VAL A 46 16.87 0.49 4.68
C VAL A 46 16.69 1.87 5.28
N GLN A 47 17.32 2.12 6.43
CA GLN A 47 17.22 3.39 7.13
C GLN A 47 18.55 4.14 7.13
N THR A 48 18.48 5.44 6.85
CA THR A 48 19.53 6.43 7.08
C THR A 48 19.11 7.38 8.22
N PRO A 49 19.93 8.34 8.65
CA PRO A 49 19.52 9.26 9.71
C PRO A 49 18.26 10.08 9.41
N ASP A 50 18.03 10.43 8.13
CA ASP A 50 16.98 11.35 7.69
C ASP A 50 15.99 10.74 6.67
N ARG A 51 16.20 9.48 6.29
CA ARG A 51 15.42 8.76 5.29
C ARG A 51 15.20 7.30 5.69
N LEU A 52 14.10 6.75 5.21
CA LEU A 52 13.88 5.32 5.22
C LEU A 52 13.37 4.90 3.83
N PHE A 53 13.93 3.82 3.30
CA PHE A 53 13.52 3.25 2.03
C PHE A 53 12.90 1.88 2.26
N ILE A 54 11.73 1.66 1.69
CA ILE A 54 11.09 0.34 1.66
C ILE A 54 11.14 -0.15 0.23
N ILE A 55 11.91 -1.21 0.01
CA ILE A 55 12.14 -1.83 -1.30
C ILE A 55 11.29 -3.09 -1.36
N TYR A 56 10.40 -3.18 -2.33
CA TYR A 56 9.49 -4.30 -2.49
C TYR A 56 9.97 -5.24 -3.60
N GLU A 57 9.91 -6.55 -3.37
CA GLU A 57 10.24 -7.55 -4.38
C GLU A 57 9.17 -7.59 -5.48
N GLY A 58 7.89 -7.56 -5.08
CA GLY A 58 6.77 -7.56 -6.02
C GLY A 58 6.26 -6.17 -6.39
N GLY A 59 5.13 -6.11 -7.08
CA GLY A 59 4.41 -4.87 -7.32
C GLY A 59 5.10 -3.91 -8.29
N ALA A 60 5.63 -4.41 -9.40
CA ALA A 60 6.30 -3.61 -10.46
C ALA A 60 7.60 -2.93 -10.02
N HIS A 61 8.39 -3.56 -9.15
CA HIS A 61 9.68 -3.05 -8.64
C HIS A 61 9.58 -1.65 -8.03
N VAL A 62 8.53 -1.38 -7.32
CA VAL A 62 8.40 -0.10 -6.63
C VAL A 62 9.25 -0.05 -5.37
N TRP A 63 9.66 1.13 -5.01
CA TRP A 63 10.25 1.44 -3.73
C TRP A 63 9.61 2.72 -3.18
N ARG A 64 9.62 2.88 -1.88
CA ARG A 64 9.04 4.02 -1.20
C ARG A 64 10.09 4.70 -0.35
N GLU A 65 10.20 6.02 -0.47
CA GLU A 65 10.98 6.88 0.41
C GLU A 65 10.06 7.45 1.49
N VAL A 66 10.56 7.45 2.71
CA VAL A 66 9.91 8.08 3.87
C VAL A 66 10.88 9.10 4.44
N PHE A 67 10.46 10.34 4.55
CA PHE A 67 11.26 11.42 5.10
C PHE A 67 11.21 11.39 6.63
N LEU A 68 12.37 11.31 7.30
CA LEU A 68 12.51 11.28 8.76
C LEU A 68 13.14 12.55 9.33
N ASP A 69 13.33 13.58 8.53
CA ASP A 69 14.01 14.83 8.87
C ASP A 69 13.10 15.85 9.56
N GLY A 70 11.88 15.45 9.91
CA GLY A 70 10.91 16.30 10.62
C GLY A 70 10.16 17.29 9.74
N ARG A 71 10.27 17.16 8.40
CA ARG A 71 9.47 17.98 7.48
C ARG A 71 7.98 17.67 7.58
N ALA A 72 7.15 18.64 7.24
CA ALA A 72 5.74 18.41 6.91
C ALA A 72 5.61 18.01 5.43
N HIS A 73 4.44 17.50 5.06
CA HIS A 73 4.07 17.35 3.66
C HIS A 73 4.09 18.69 2.93
N ASP A 74 4.48 18.69 1.66
CA ASP A 74 4.39 19.87 0.84
C ASP A 74 2.92 20.29 0.63
N LYS A 75 2.67 21.59 0.47
CA LYS A 75 1.31 22.10 0.27
C LYS A 75 0.70 21.64 -1.05
N ASP A 76 1.55 21.50 -2.08
CA ASP A 76 1.19 21.11 -3.43
C ASP A 76 1.76 19.73 -3.76
N VAL A 77 1.38 18.71 -2.96
CA VAL A 77 1.84 17.33 -3.16
C VAL A 77 1.35 16.79 -4.50
N GLU A 78 2.30 16.34 -5.33
CA GLU A 78 1.97 15.63 -6.57
C GLU A 78 1.29 14.29 -6.26
N GLN A 79 0.20 14.00 -6.97
CA GLN A 79 -0.52 12.74 -6.80
C GLN A 79 0.23 11.60 -7.49
N THR A 80 0.65 10.63 -6.69
CA THR A 80 1.42 9.45 -7.13
C THR A 80 0.74 8.14 -6.74
N TRP A 81 1.27 7.01 -7.21
CA TRP A 81 0.80 5.68 -6.83
C TRP A 81 1.06 5.35 -5.36
N LEU A 82 2.16 5.84 -4.79
CA LEU A 82 2.63 5.50 -3.45
C LEU A 82 2.43 6.63 -2.44
N GLY A 83 1.99 7.79 -2.91
CA GLY A 83 1.84 9.00 -2.08
C GLY A 83 3.17 9.61 -1.67
N ASP A 84 3.10 10.71 -0.94
CA ASP A 84 4.20 11.35 -0.22
C ASP A 84 4.19 10.87 1.23
N SER A 85 5.35 10.39 1.73
CA SER A 85 5.47 9.76 3.04
C SER A 85 6.40 10.55 3.96
N VAL A 86 5.88 11.03 5.08
CA VAL A 86 6.67 11.59 6.17
C VAL A 86 6.58 10.71 7.39
N GLY A 87 7.68 10.49 8.09
CA GLY A 87 7.76 9.58 9.22
C GLY A 87 8.34 10.22 10.47
N ARG A 88 7.96 9.69 11.61
CA ARG A 88 8.53 10.01 12.91
C ARG A 88 8.55 8.81 13.82
N TRP A 89 9.49 8.80 14.74
CA TRP A 89 9.55 7.79 15.79
C TRP A 89 8.72 8.22 17.01
N GLU A 90 7.86 7.34 17.47
CA GLU A 90 7.13 7.44 18.73
C GLU A 90 7.56 6.27 19.63
N GLY A 91 8.64 6.47 20.39
CA GLY A 91 9.26 5.40 21.15
C GLY A 91 9.83 4.31 20.26
N ASP A 92 9.29 3.09 20.33
CA ASP A 92 9.67 1.93 19.52
C ASP A 92 8.82 1.75 18.25
N THR A 93 7.97 2.70 17.96
CA THR A 93 7.03 2.66 16.83
C THR A 93 7.37 3.73 15.81
N LEU A 94 7.61 3.33 14.57
CA LEU A 94 7.70 4.24 13.44
C LEU A 94 6.28 4.55 12.95
N VAL A 95 5.92 5.82 12.98
CA VAL A 95 4.66 6.31 12.43
C VAL A 95 4.94 6.98 11.10
N ILE A 96 4.29 6.53 10.05
CA ILE A 96 4.38 7.10 8.70
C ILE A 96 3.02 7.67 8.33
N ASP A 97 3.00 8.93 8.00
CA ASP A 97 1.86 9.69 7.50
C ASP A 97 1.98 9.81 5.98
N ILE A 98 0.90 9.51 5.23
CA ILE A 98 0.97 9.37 3.78
C ILE A 98 -0.26 10.03 3.15
N ILE A 99 -0.02 10.99 2.26
CA ILE A 99 -1.04 11.70 1.47
C ILE A 99 -0.61 11.76 -0.01
N GLY A 100 -1.40 12.40 -0.86
CA GLY A 100 -1.01 12.63 -2.26
C GLY A 100 -1.11 11.38 -3.12
N PHE A 101 -2.12 10.57 -2.90
CA PHE A 101 -2.40 9.41 -3.75
C PHE A 101 -3.14 9.82 -5.03
N ASN A 102 -2.80 9.18 -6.16
CA ASN A 102 -3.72 9.13 -7.28
C ASN A 102 -4.83 8.08 -7.00
N ASP A 103 -5.91 8.12 -7.75
CA ASP A 103 -7.06 7.22 -7.57
C ASP A 103 -6.97 5.90 -8.38
N LYS A 104 -5.76 5.53 -8.85
CA LYS A 104 -5.55 4.47 -9.83
C LYS A 104 -5.26 3.10 -9.21
N SER A 105 -4.91 3.03 -7.94
CA SER A 105 -4.62 1.77 -7.24
C SER A 105 -5.84 1.22 -6.49
N TRP A 106 -5.70 0.02 -5.97
CA TRP A 106 -6.65 -0.58 -5.05
C TRP A 106 -6.01 -0.71 -3.67
N LEU A 107 -6.78 -0.57 -2.59
CA LEU A 107 -6.23 -0.71 -1.23
C LEU A 107 -5.74 -2.11 -0.91
N ASP A 108 -6.29 -3.12 -1.61
CA ASP A 108 -5.93 -4.53 -1.44
C ASP A 108 -6.34 -5.37 -2.67
N ALA A 109 -5.95 -6.65 -2.67
CA ALA A 109 -6.32 -7.60 -3.70
C ALA A 109 -7.83 -7.95 -3.71
N ALA A 110 -8.59 -7.58 -2.69
CA ALA A 110 -10.04 -7.79 -2.65
C ALA A 110 -10.80 -6.70 -3.43
N GLY A 111 -10.14 -5.61 -3.82
CA GLY A 111 -10.70 -4.57 -4.66
C GLY A 111 -11.30 -3.38 -3.92
N HIS A 112 -10.90 -3.12 -2.67
CA HIS A 112 -11.34 -1.94 -1.95
C HIS A 112 -10.91 -0.67 -2.68
N PRO A 113 -11.86 0.21 -3.09
CA PRO A 113 -11.53 1.43 -3.80
C PRO A 113 -11.04 2.53 -2.86
N HIS A 114 -10.36 3.50 -3.42
CA HIS A 114 -10.07 4.78 -2.77
C HIS A 114 -10.17 5.93 -3.78
N THR A 115 -10.01 7.15 -3.30
CA THR A 115 -9.97 8.36 -4.10
C THR A 115 -8.65 9.12 -3.89
N ASP A 116 -8.51 10.26 -4.53
CA ASP A 116 -7.44 11.23 -4.33
C ASP A 116 -7.43 11.87 -2.92
N ALA A 117 -8.52 11.68 -2.15
CA ALA A 117 -8.62 12.15 -0.77
C ALA A 117 -8.07 11.14 0.25
N LEU A 118 -7.51 10.03 -0.23
CA LEU A 118 -6.94 9.00 0.65
C LEU A 118 -5.81 9.57 1.51
N HIS A 119 -5.92 9.33 2.80
CA HIS A 119 -4.89 9.52 3.80
C HIS A 119 -4.64 8.19 4.51
N VAL A 120 -3.39 7.77 4.58
CA VAL A 120 -3.01 6.52 5.26
C VAL A 120 -2.01 6.84 6.36
N VAL A 121 -2.29 6.36 7.56
CA VAL A 121 -1.32 6.37 8.66
C VAL A 121 -0.88 4.94 8.93
N GLN A 122 0.41 4.70 8.85
CA GLN A 122 1.00 3.41 9.14
C GLN A 122 1.80 3.46 10.44
N ARG A 123 1.67 2.42 11.26
CA ARG A 123 2.42 2.26 12.51
C ARG A 123 3.20 0.96 12.46
N TYR A 124 4.51 1.05 12.30
CA TYR A 124 5.42 -0.09 12.26
C TYR A 124 6.02 -0.32 13.64
N ARG A 125 5.80 -1.48 14.17
CA ARG A 125 6.37 -1.89 15.45
C ARG A 125 7.04 -3.26 15.33
N ARG A 126 8.28 -3.35 15.76
CA ARG A 126 8.97 -4.63 15.87
C ARG A 126 8.61 -5.29 17.19
N ILE A 127 7.95 -6.46 17.14
CA ILE A 127 7.49 -7.18 18.32
C ILE A 127 8.65 -7.95 18.94
N ASP A 128 9.45 -8.61 18.11
CA ASP A 128 10.66 -9.34 18.47
C ASP A 128 11.62 -9.41 17.27
N LEU A 129 12.67 -10.24 17.38
CA LEU A 129 13.67 -10.38 16.31
C LEU A 129 13.06 -10.85 14.98
N GLY A 130 12.05 -11.70 15.02
CA GLY A 130 11.46 -12.34 13.84
C GLY A 130 10.12 -11.78 13.39
N HIS A 131 9.49 -10.88 14.17
CA HIS A 131 8.12 -10.46 13.91
C HIS A 131 7.97 -8.93 13.97
N MET A 132 7.20 -8.42 13.04
CA MET A 132 6.78 -7.03 12.98
C MET A 132 5.25 -6.97 12.93
N GLU A 133 4.68 -5.91 13.48
CA GLU A 133 3.29 -5.55 13.30
C GLU A 133 3.23 -4.22 12.56
N ILE A 134 2.40 -4.16 11.53
CA ILE A 134 2.13 -2.92 10.79
C ILE A 134 0.63 -2.69 10.84
N GLN A 135 0.24 -1.62 11.50
CA GLN A 135 -1.14 -1.16 11.52
C GLN A 135 -1.33 -0.08 10.46
N HIS A 136 -2.33 -0.27 9.59
CA HIS A 136 -2.69 0.66 8.53
C HIS A 136 -4.05 1.28 8.88
N THR A 137 -4.08 2.57 9.15
CA THR A 137 -5.33 3.34 9.29
C THR A 137 -5.61 4.02 7.96
N ILE A 138 -6.76 3.73 7.40
CA ILE A 138 -7.24 4.21 6.11
C ILE A 138 -8.33 5.25 6.37
N ASP A 139 -8.12 6.47 5.93
CA ASP A 139 -9.06 7.57 6.01
C ASP A 139 -9.26 8.16 4.61
N ASP A 140 -10.42 7.92 4.04
CA ASP A 140 -10.84 8.49 2.78
C ASP A 140 -12.33 8.85 2.89
N PRO A 141 -12.63 10.10 3.25
CA PRO A 141 -14.02 10.52 3.52
C PRO A 141 -14.92 10.50 2.28
N LYS A 142 -14.33 10.46 1.07
CA LYS A 142 -15.09 10.29 -0.16
C LYS A 142 -15.50 8.84 -0.39
N ALA A 143 -14.71 7.86 0.10
CA ALA A 143 -14.94 6.43 -0.10
C ALA A 143 -15.52 5.71 1.12
N TYR A 144 -15.26 6.20 2.33
CA TYR A 144 -15.65 5.57 3.59
C TYR A 144 -16.33 6.56 4.53
N MET A 145 -17.32 6.08 5.28
CA MET A 145 -18.08 6.90 6.26
C MET A 145 -17.26 7.29 7.48
N LYS A 146 -16.19 6.56 7.77
CA LYS A 146 -15.23 6.81 8.87
C LYS A 146 -13.93 6.08 8.61
N PRO A 147 -12.82 6.48 9.24
CA PRO A 147 -11.57 5.74 9.18
C PRO A 147 -11.73 4.29 9.66
N TRP A 148 -10.96 3.40 9.08
CA TRP A 148 -10.88 2.00 9.48
C TRP A 148 -9.44 1.50 9.43
N THR A 149 -9.18 0.40 10.12
CA THR A 149 -7.82 -0.10 10.33
C THR A 149 -7.71 -1.56 9.95
N VAL A 150 -6.58 -1.91 9.33
CA VAL A 150 -6.14 -3.28 9.10
C VAL A 150 -4.73 -3.47 9.68
N THR A 151 -4.43 -4.67 10.16
CA THR A 151 -3.12 -4.99 10.73
C THR A 151 -2.53 -6.18 10.00
N THR A 152 -1.28 -6.03 9.55
CA THR A 152 -0.46 -7.10 9.00
C THR A 152 0.65 -7.49 9.97
N ARG A 153 1.13 -8.73 9.87
CA ARG A 153 2.19 -9.25 10.73
C ARG A 153 3.28 -9.91 9.90
N PRO A 154 4.14 -9.11 9.26
CA PRO A 154 5.28 -9.63 8.53
C PRO A 154 6.23 -10.42 9.44
N VAL A 155 6.80 -11.48 8.89
CA VAL A 155 7.83 -12.30 9.56
C VAL A 155 9.17 -12.11 8.87
N LEU A 156 10.26 -12.19 9.64
CA LEU A 156 11.60 -12.08 9.10
C LEU A 156 11.90 -13.26 8.16
N LEU A 157 12.12 -12.95 6.90
CA LEU A 157 12.56 -13.92 5.91
C LEU A 157 14.09 -14.01 5.91
N LYS A 158 14.61 -15.24 5.91
CA LYS A 158 16.05 -15.50 5.71
C LYS A 158 16.31 -15.60 4.21
N GLY A 159 16.91 -14.59 3.63
CA GLY A 159 17.22 -14.57 2.20
C GLY A 159 17.39 -13.15 1.67
N GLU A 160 17.69 -13.06 0.39
CA GLU A 160 17.77 -11.82 -0.36
C GLU A 160 16.47 -11.60 -1.14
N LEU A 161 16.19 -10.33 -1.47
CA LEU A 161 15.13 -10.01 -2.41
C LEU A 161 15.53 -10.56 -3.78
N MET A 162 14.58 -11.17 -4.46
CA MET A 162 14.77 -11.67 -5.82
C MET A 162 14.44 -10.58 -6.84
N GLU A 163 15.05 -10.71 -8.02
CA GLU A 163 14.59 -9.93 -9.16
C GLU A 163 13.21 -10.42 -9.61
N TYR A 164 12.28 -9.52 -9.77
CA TYR A 164 10.92 -9.79 -10.22
C TYR A 164 10.53 -8.83 -11.34
N ILE A 165 10.34 -9.35 -12.54
CA ILE A 165 9.89 -8.57 -13.71
C ILE A 165 8.45 -8.97 -14.03
N CYS A 166 7.50 -8.15 -13.62
CA CYS A 166 6.07 -8.43 -13.73
C CYS A 166 5.64 -8.77 -15.19
N GLN A 167 6.22 -8.12 -16.18
CA GLN A 167 5.87 -8.34 -17.59
C GLN A 167 6.56 -9.57 -18.20
N GLU A 168 7.62 -10.09 -17.59
CA GLU A 168 8.35 -11.23 -18.11
C GLU A 168 7.51 -12.50 -17.98
N ASN A 169 7.21 -13.13 -19.13
CA ASN A 169 6.34 -14.30 -19.21
C ASN A 169 4.93 -14.13 -18.62
N ASN A 170 4.46 -12.90 -18.46
CA ASN A 170 3.11 -12.64 -17.96
C ASN A 170 2.08 -13.08 -19.00
N LYS A 171 1.44 -14.24 -18.74
CA LYS A 171 0.35 -14.79 -19.56
C LYS A 171 -1.04 -14.50 -18.96
N ASP A 172 -1.08 -13.90 -17.78
CA ASP A 172 -2.31 -13.73 -17.02
C ASP A 172 -3.22 -12.65 -17.61
N ILE A 173 -2.65 -11.65 -18.28
CA ILE A 173 -3.41 -10.58 -18.96
C ILE A 173 -4.45 -11.18 -19.93
N GLN A 174 -4.14 -12.29 -20.61
CA GLN A 174 -5.07 -12.95 -21.51
C GLN A 174 -6.22 -13.65 -20.78
N HIS A 175 -6.06 -13.94 -19.50
CA HIS A 175 -7.02 -14.62 -18.63
C HIS A 175 -7.80 -13.67 -17.72
N LEU A 176 -7.40 -12.40 -17.63
CA LEU A 176 -8.13 -11.33 -16.93
C LEU A 176 -9.38 -10.88 -17.72
N VAL A 177 -10.09 -11.84 -18.23
CA VAL A 177 -11.34 -11.66 -18.98
C VAL A 177 -12.51 -11.95 -18.04
N GLY A 178 -12.87 -11.00 -17.19
CA GLY A 178 -14.05 -11.19 -16.36
C GLY A 178 -15.24 -11.71 -17.18
N LYS A 179 -16.07 -12.54 -16.57
CA LYS A 179 -17.33 -13.01 -17.14
C LYS A 179 -18.36 -11.90 -17.16
#